data_5aeafec2f2cf714f2716ff479fc2e78b
#
_entry.id   5aeafec2f2cf714f2716ff479fc2e78b
#
_cell.length_a   1.000
_cell.length_b   1.000
_cell.length_c   1.000
_cell.angle_alpha   90.00
_cell.angle_beta   90.00
_cell.angle_gamma   90.00
#
_symmetry.space_group_name_H-M   'P 1'
#
loop_
_entity.id
_entity.type
_entity.pdbx_description
1 polymer ?
#
loop_
_entity_poly.entity_id
_entity_poly.type
_entity_poly.pdbx_seq_one_letter_code
_entity_poly.pdbx_strand_id
1 'polypeptide(L)'
;VGSEMCIRDRGDGVEIRWVDGPNRSELLAALPEADAVLVRSATTIDAEALAVADNLKIIGRAGVGLDNVDIPAATARGVMVVNAPTSNIHSAAEHAVALTMAAARQIPAAHNPLREHEWKRSSFKGVEIFHKTVGVIGLGHIGQLYAQRMKAFDTTVVAYDPYLPAARAAQLGVELVSLDELLSRADIISIHLPKTPETAGLINAEQLAKCKDGVIIVNAARGGLIVEEDLAAALASGKVRSAAVDVYSKEPPTDNPLLDADNIVLTPHLGASTAEAQDRAGVDVAHSVLLALAGEFVPDAVNVSGGPVNDEVSPWLELVRKLGLLAGTLSPKPVTAVQVVVSGELSAEPVDILGLAALRGLFSAVSTEPVTFVNAPQIAE
;
A
#
# COMPACT_ATOMS: atom_id res chain seq x y z
N VAL A 1 -5.79 -7.08 -17.52
CA VAL A 1 -5.13 -5.78 -17.61
C VAL A 1 -3.65 -5.98 -17.36
N GLY A 2 -2.94 -6.39 -18.38
CA GLY A 2 -1.58 -6.78 -18.19
C GLY A 2 -0.62 -5.72 -18.68
N SER A 3 0.46 -5.55 -17.98
CA SER A 3 1.74 -5.27 -18.59
C SER A 3 2.29 -6.59 -19.16
N GLU A 4 3.16 -6.54 -20.16
CA GLU A 4 3.87 -7.72 -20.71
C GLU A 4 4.57 -8.59 -19.64
N MET A 5 4.68 -8.09 -18.42
CA MET A 5 5.29 -8.71 -17.24
C MET A 5 4.54 -9.94 -16.73
N CYS A 6 3.19 -9.94 -16.75
CA CYS A 6 2.41 -11.10 -16.32
C CYS A 6 2.54 -12.32 -17.27
N ILE A 7 3.21 -12.15 -18.42
CA ILE A 7 3.41 -13.22 -19.41
C ILE A 7 4.61 -14.11 -19.08
N ARG A 8 5.60 -13.62 -18.34
CA ARG A 8 6.86 -14.33 -18.09
C ARG A 8 6.71 -15.54 -17.17
N ASP A 9 5.74 -15.51 -16.25
CA ASP A 9 5.54 -16.54 -15.22
C ASP A 9 4.25 -17.35 -15.46
N ARG A 10 4.02 -17.76 -16.70
CA ARG A 10 2.91 -18.67 -17.04
C ARG A 10 3.10 -20.01 -16.34
N GLY A 11 2.26 -20.34 -15.37
CA GLY A 11 2.07 -21.72 -14.95
C GLY A 11 1.44 -22.55 -16.06
N ASP A 12 1.79 -23.83 -16.15
CA ASP A 12 1.11 -24.76 -17.04
C ASP A 12 -0.39 -24.79 -16.74
N GLY A 13 -1.22 -24.63 -17.77
CA GLY A 13 -2.69 -24.72 -17.65
C GLY A 13 -3.40 -23.39 -17.38
N VAL A 14 -2.74 -22.23 -17.47
CA VAL A 14 -3.35 -20.90 -17.33
C VAL A 14 -3.56 -20.27 -18.70
N GLU A 15 -4.79 -19.88 -19.01
CA GLU A 15 -5.15 -19.05 -20.15
C GLU A 15 -5.19 -17.57 -19.75
N ILE A 16 -4.48 -16.71 -20.48
CA ILE A 16 -4.43 -15.27 -20.21
C ILE A 16 -5.22 -14.53 -21.28
N ARG A 17 -6.24 -13.79 -20.84
CA ARG A 17 -7.02 -12.86 -21.67
C ARG A 17 -6.68 -11.42 -21.29
N TRP A 18 -6.30 -10.64 -22.29
CA TRP A 18 -6.02 -9.22 -22.13
C TRP A 18 -7.30 -8.39 -22.30
N VAL A 19 -7.51 -7.46 -21.38
CA VAL A 19 -8.69 -6.61 -21.33
C VAL A 19 -8.24 -5.17 -21.07
N ASP A 20 -8.83 -4.19 -21.77
CA ASP A 20 -8.67 -2.79 -21.44
C ASP A 20 -9.44 -2.45 -20.16
N GLY A 21 -8.78 -2.57 -19.02
CA GLY A 21 -9.39 -2.44 -17.71
C GLY A 21 -10.02 -1.07 -17.38
N PRO A 22 -9.46 0.06 -17.83
CA PRO A 22 -10.14 1.36 -17.79
C PRO A 22 -11.42 1.43 -18.60
N ASN A 23 -11.57 0.62 -19.65
CA ASN A 23 -12.82 0.49 -20.40
C ASN A 23 -13.82 -0.37 -19.61
N ARG A 24 -14.72 0.29 -18.87
CA ARG A 24 -15.68 -0.34 -17.99
C ARG A 24 -16.51 -1.43 -18.64
N SER A 25 -16.97 -1.20 -19.86
CA SER A 25 -17.81 -2.15 -20.60
C SER A 25 -17.07 -3.43 -20.95
N GLU A 26 -15.78 -3.30 -21.34
CA GLU A 26 -14.94 -4.44 -21.67
C GLU A 26 -14.58 -5.26 -20.45
N LEU A 27 -14.26 -4.55 -19.33
CA LEU A 27 -14.00 -5.18 -18.04
C LEU A 27 -15.20 -6.02 -17.59
N LEU A 28 -16.40 -5.44 -17.53
CA LEU A 28 -17.61 -6.12 -17.08
C LEU A 28 -17.98 -7.32 -17.98
N ALA A 29 -17.70 -7.23 -19.28
CA ALA A 29 -17.96 -8.34 -20.21
C ALA A 29 -16.98 -9.52 -20.05
N ALA A 30 -15.77 -9.26 -19.54
CA ALA A 30 -14.74 -10.30 -19.37
C ALA A 30 -14.79 -11.01 -18.01
N LEU A 31 -15.30 -10.36 -16.97
CA LEU A 31 -15.29 -10.87 -15.59
C LEU A 31 -16.11 -12.17 -15.37
N PRO A 32 -17.24 -12.42 -16.03
CA PRO A 32 -18.02 -13.66 -15.79
C PRO A 32 -17.26 -14.97 -16.04
N GLU A 33 -16.29 -14.93 -16.97
CA GLU A 33 -15.50 -16.10 -17.36
C GLU A 33 -14.14 -16.20 -16.63
N ALA A 34 -13.80 -15.18 -15.80
CA ALA A 34 -12.50 -15.08 -15.19
C ALA A 34 -12.43 -15.83 -13.85
N ASP A 35 -11.46 -16.72 -13.66
CA ASP A 35 -11.10 -17.30 -12.36
C ASP A 35 -10.22 -16.36 -11.54
N ALA A 36 -9.41 -15.52 -12.20
CA ALA A 36 -8.55 -14.54 -11.57
C ALA A 36 -8.51 -13.25 -12.39
N VAL A 37 -8.32 -12.12 -11.71
CA VAL A 37 -8.11 -10.83 -12.37
C VAL A 37 -6.86 -10.15 -11.79
N LEU A 38 -5.97 -9.72 -12.68
CA LEU A 38 -4.80 -8.93 -12.31
C LEU A 38 -5.02 -7.50 -12.76
N VAL A 39 -4.90 -6.56 -11.82
CA VAL A 39 -5.15 -5.14 -12.08
C VAL A 39 -3.98 -4.26 -11.62
N ARG A 40 -3.93 -3.06 -12.18
CA ARG A 40 -3.11 -1.94 -11.70
C ARG A 40 -4.02 -0.80 -11.21
N SER A 41 -3.44 0.35 -10.88
CA SER A 41 -4.16 1.49 -10.31
C SER A 41 -5.29 2.08 -11.17
N ALA A 42 -5.19 1.95 -12.50
CA ALA A 42 -6.17 2.53 -13.43
C ALA A 42 -7.48 1.73 -13.55
N THR A 43 -7.54 0.50 -13.04
CA THR A 43 -8.71 -0.37 -13.13
C THR A 43 -9.35 -0.52 -11.75
N THR A 44 -10.63 -0.21 -11.64
CA THR A 44 -11.40 -0.35 -10.39
C THR A 44 -12.22 -1.63 -10.39
N ILE A 45 -12.06 -2.41 -9.32
CA ILE A 45 -12.88 -3.60 -9.03
C ILE A 45 -13.75 -3.27 -7.82
N ASP A 46 -14.93 -2.74 -8.11
CA ASP A 46 -15.95 -2.36 -7.14
C ASP A 46 -17.06 -3.42 -7.02
N ALA A 47 -18.07 -3.14 -6.21
CA ALA A 47 -19.22 -4.05 -6.01
C ALA A 47 -19.95 -4.40 -7.31
N GLU A 48 -20.03 -3.46 -8.29
CA GLU A 48 -20.64 -3.73 -9.59
C GLU A 48 -19.83 -4.74 -10.41
N ALA A 49 -18.50 -4.57 -10.46
CA ALA A 49 -17.60 -5.49 -11.13
C ALA A 49 -17.64 -6.89 -10.50
N LEU A 50 -17.68 -6.94 -9.18
CA LEU A 50 -17.80 -8.19 -8.43
C LEU A 50 -19.13 -8.87 -8.65
N ALA A 51 -20.23 -8.12 -8.82
CA ALA A 51 -21.58 -8.68 -9.01
C ALA A 51 -21.70 -9.56 -10.26
N VAL A 52 -20.89 -9.31 -11.29
CA VAL A 52 -20.89 -10.09 -12.55
C VAL A 52 -19.78 -11.14 -12.62
N ALA A 53 -18.89 -11.20 -11.62
CA ALA A 53 -17.73 -12.07 -11.61
C ALA A 53 -18.01 -13.40 -10.87
N ASP A 54 -18.85 -14.25 -11.44
CA ASP A 54 -19.37 -15.45 -10.77
C ASP A 54 -18.30 -16.53 -10.52
N ASN A 55 -17.27 -16.60 -11.34
CA ASN A 55 -16.20 -17.59 -11.22
C ASN A 55 -14.95 -17.07 -10.52
N LEU A 56 -14.91 -15.78 -10.17
CA LEU A 56 -13.71 -15.12 -9.67
C LEU A 56 -13.30 -15.65 -8.30
N LYS A 57 -12.06 -16.11 -8.19
CA LYS A 57 -11.45 -16.65 -6.97
C LYS A 57 -10.48 -15.66 -6.32
N ILE A 58 -9.78 -14.85 -7.16
CA ILE A 58 -8.74 -13.95 -6.68
C ILE A 58 -8.63 -12.68 -7.51
N ILE A 59 -8.38 -11.58 -6.82
CA ILE A 59 -8.00 -10.28 -7.39
C ILE A 59 -6.56 -10.03 -7.02
N GLY A 60 -5.68 -9.94 -8.00
CA GLY A 60 -4.28 -9.58 -7.84
C GLY A 60 -4.04 -8.12 -8.23
N ARG A 61 -3.68 -7.27 -7.27
CA ARG A 61 -3.33 -5.87 -7.54
C ARG A 61 -1.80 -5.72 -7.63
N ALA A 62 -1.26 -5.55 -8.84
CA ALA A 62 0.17 -5.33 -9.05
C ALA A 62 0.62 -3.95 -8.53
N GLY A 63 0.98 -3.91 -7.26
CA GLY A 63 1.43 -2.76 -6.48
C GLY A 63 0.94 -2.82 -5.03
N VAL A 64 1.22 -1.78 -4.23
CA VAL A 64 0.98 -1.78 -2.78
C VAL A 64 -0.42 -1.33 -2.40
N GLY A 65 -0.89 -0.19 -2.95
CA GLY A 65 -2.20 0.37 -2.60
C GLY A 65 -3.35 -0.49 -3.14
N LEU A 66 -4.47 -0.52 -2.43
CA LEU A 66 -5.68 -1.27 -2.77
C LEU A 66 -6.90 -0.35 -2.91
N ASP A 67 -6.67 0.94 -3.05
CA ASP A 67 -7.71 1.98 -3.10
C ASP A 67 -8.71 1.78 -4.26
N ASN A 68 -8.34 1.00 -5.26
CA ASN A 68 -9.14 0.66 -6.44
C ASN A 68 -9.83 -0.73 -6.36
N VAL A 69 -9.81 -1.39 -5.19
CA VAL A 69 -10.47 -2.70 -4.97
C VAL A 69 -11.40 -2.60 -3.77
N ASP A 70 -12.67 -2.97 -3.96
CA ASP A 70 -13.64 -3.08 -2.86
C ASP A 70 -13.42 -4.39 -2.09
N ILE A 71 -12.54 -4.32 -1.07
CA ILE A 71 -12.17 -5.47 -0.25
C ILE A 71 -13.37 -6.05 0.51
N PRO A 72 -14.25 -5.27 1.15
CA PRO A 72 -15.44 -5.78 1.79
C PRO A 72 -16.35 -6.57 0.84
N ALA A 73 -16.62 -6.03 -0.35
CA ALA A 73 -17.45 -6.70 -1.33
C ALA A 73 -16.80 -7.99 -1.89
N ALA A 74 -15.47 -7.97 -2.10
CA ALA A 74 -14.71 -9.16 -2.50
C ALA A 74 -14.77 -10.24 -1.41
N THR A 75 -14.61 -9.86 -0.15
CA THR A 75 -14.68 -10.77 1.01
C THR A 75 -16.06 -11.42 1.14
N ALA A 76 -17.13 -10.63 1.01
CA ALA A 76 -18.51 -11.15 1.06
C ALA A 76 -18.79 -12.19 -0.03
N ARG A 77 -18.08 -12.15 -1.16
CA ARG A 77 -18.18 -13.14 -2.25
C ARG A 77 -17.16 -14.27 -2.16
N GLY A 78 -16.35 -14.30 -1.11
CA GLY A 78 -15.28 -15.30 -0.94
C GLY A 78 -14.10 -15.11 -1.90
N VAL A 79 -13.98 -13.95 -2.55
CA VAL A 79 -12.92 -13.61 -3.49
C VAL A 79 -11.70 -13.11 -2.70
N MET A 80 -10.56 -13.76 -2.90
CA MET A 80 -9.29 -13.38 -2.29
C MET A 80 -8.77 -12.09 -2.93
N VAL A 81 -8.17 -11.21 -2.13
CA VAL A 81 -7.49 -10.01 -2.61
C VAL A 81 -6.03 -10.06 -2.19
N VAL A 82 -5.13 -9.90 -3.15
CA VAL A 82 -3.69 -9.86 -2.92
C VAL A 82 -3.06 -8.61 -3.53
N ASN A 83 -1.99 -8.15 -2.92
CA ASN A 83 -1.17 -7.07 -3.46
C ASN A 83 0.33 -7.44 -3.41
N ALA A 84 1.21 -6.52 -3.79
CA ALA A 84 2.65 -6.67 -3.70
C ALA A 84 3.23 -5.64 -2.70
N PRO A 85 3.17 -5.90 -1.38
CA PRO A 85 3.38 -4.88 -0.35
C PRO A 85 4.83 -4.37 -0.28
N THR A 86 5.81 -5.13 -0.80
CA THR A 86 7.23 -4.80 -0.74
C THR A 86 7.82 -4.36 -2.09
N SER A 87 7.05 -4.48 -3.17
CA SER A 87 7.55 -4.32 -4.55
C SER A 87 8.15 -2.94 -4.86
N ASN A 88 7.62 -1.85 -4.27
CA ASN A 88 7.98 -0.48 -4.61
C ASN A 88 8.65 0.31 -3.48
N ILE A 89 9.01 -0.30 -2.35
CA ILE A 89 9.52 0.42 -1.18
C ILE A 89 10.78 1.25 -1.49
N HIS A 90 11.70 0.71 -2.31
CA HIS A 90 12.90 1.43 -2.74
C HIS A 90 12.56 2.60 -3.67
N SER A 91 11.73 2.37 -4.69
CA SER A 91 11.34 3.38 -5.67
C SER A 91 10.61 4.55 -5.00
N ALA A 92 9.67 4.28 -4.09
CA ALA A 92 8.96 5.32 -3.35
C ALA A 92 9.89 6.14 -2.43
N ALA A 93 10.84 5.48 -1.76
CA ALA A 93 11.83 6.18 -0.93
C ALA A 93 12.75 7.07 -1.77
N GLU A 94 13.20 6.58 -2.92
CA GLU A 94 14.05 7.35 -3.86
C GLU A 94 13.29 8.52 -4.46
N HIS A 95 12.03 8.32 -4.82
CA HIS A 95 11.18 9.40 -5.32
C HIS A 95 10.96 10.50 -4.27
N ALA A 96 10.72 10.13 -3.01
CA ALA A 96 10.60 11.10 -1.91
C ALA A 96 11.90 11.90 -1.70
N VAL A 97 13.08 11.27 -1.82
CA VAL A 97 14.37 11.96 -1.77
C VAL A 97 14.51 12.91 -2.97
N ALA A 98 14.20 12.47 -4.18
CA ALA A 98 14.26 13.29 -5.38
C ALA A 98 13.33 14.51 -5.27
N LEU A 99 12.11 14.34 -4.78
CA LEU A 99 11.15 15.40 -4.52
C LEU A 99 11.67 16.38 -3.47
N THR A 100 12.29 15.88 -2.39
CA THR A 100 12.91 16.72 -1.35
C THR A 100 13.98 17.63 -1.97
N MET A 101 14.86 17.07 -2.78
CA MET A 101 15.94 17.83 -3.43
C MET A 101 15.40 18.80 -4.49
N ALA A 102 14.37 18.39 -5.23
CA ALA A 102 13.71 19.25 -6.22
C ALA A 102 13.04 20.46 -5.58
N ALA A 103 12.35 20.28 -4.44
CA ALA A 103 11.73 21.36 -3.67
C ALA A 103 12.77 22.27 -3.02
N ALA A 104 13.82 21.71 -2.38
CA ALA A 104 14.88 22.47 -1.74
C ALA A 104 15.65 23.35 -2.73
N ARG A 105 15.79 22.92 -3.98
CA ARG A 105 16.59 23.61 -5.01
C ARG A 105 15.73 24.27 -6.11
N GLN A 106 14.41 24.22 -6.02
CA GLN A 106 13.44 24.78 -6.99
C GLN A 106 13.72 24.31 -8.44
N ILE A 107 14.06 23.01 -8.61
CA ILE A 107 14.57 22.49 -9.89
C ILE A 107 13.57 22.66 -11.04
N PRO A 108 12.27 22.25 -10.92
CA PRO A 108 11.33 22.41 -12.02
C PRO A 108 11.06 23.88 -12.38
N ALA A 109 10.93 24.73 -11.37
CA ALA A 109 10.71 26.17 -11.56
C ALA A 109 11.89 26.84 -12.27
N ALA A 110 13.12 26.41 -12.00
CA ALA A 110 14.30 26.93 -12.69
C ALA A 110 14.47 26.33 -14.10
N HIS A 111 14.03 25.08 -14.31
CA HIS A 111 14.14 24.39 -15.60
C HIS A 111 13.26 25.01 -16.68
N ASN A 112 11.99 25.32 -16.36
CA ASN A 112 11.01 25.78 -17.33
C ASN A 112 11.42 27.07 -18.05
N PRO A 113 11.76 28.19 -17.38
CA PRO A 113 12.20 29.41 -18.05
C PRO A 113 13.43 29.21 -18.92
N LEU A 114 14.39 28.36 -18.47
CA LEU A 114 15.59 28.10 -19.27
C LEU A 114 15.27 27.41 -20.60
N ARG A 115 14.26 26.51 -20.63
CA ARG A 115 13.77 25.91 -21.88
C ARG A 115 13.09 26.90 -22.81
N GLU A 116 12.57 27.99 -22.25
CA GLU A 116 11.99 29.13 -22.96
C GLU A 116 13.04 30.17 -23.34
N HIS A 117 14.35 29.83 -23.21
CA HIS A 117 15.49 30.69 -23.48
C HIS A 117 15.62 31.90 -22.54
N GLU A 118 14.99 31.84 -21.36
CA GLU A 118 15.06 32.90 -20.36
C GLU A 118 16.12 32.58 -19.30
N TRP A 119 17.09 33.48 -19.09
CA TRP A 119 18.14 33.37 -18.08
C TRP A 119 17.75 34.10 -16.80
N LYS A 120 17.01 33.39 -15.88
CA LYS A 120 16.49 33.99 -14.63
C LYS A 120 17.27 33.53 -13.39
N ARG A 121 18.62 33.53 -13.43
CA ARG A 121 19.48 32.98 -12.36
C ARG A 121 19.18 33.56 -10.97
N SER A 122 18.92 34.87 -10.87
CA SER A 122 18.70 35.58 -9.60
C SER A 122 17.35 35.26 -8.94
N SER A 123 16.39 34.69 -9.69
CA SER A 123 15.05 34.36 -9.20
C SER A 123 15.02 33.07 -8.37
N PHE A 124 16.05 32.23 -8.49
CA PHE A 124 16.07 30.90 -7.84
C PHE A 124 17.15 30.82 -6.78
N LYS A 125 16.73 30.96 -5.51
CA LYS A 125 17.60 30.82 -4.34
C LYS A 125 17.17 29.62 -3.51
N GLY A 126 17.83 28.48 -3.72
CA GLY A 126 17.57 27.23 -3.02
C GLY A 126 17.98 27.23 -1.55
N VAL A 127 17.72 26.08 -0.90
CA VAL A 127 18.16 25.77 0.47
C VAL A 127 19.19 24.65 0.39
N GLU A 128 20.25 24.78 1.16
CA GLU A 128 21.20 23.70 1.43
C GLU A 128 20.66 22.83 2.56
N ILE A 129 20.65 21.51 2.37
CA ILE A 129 20.06 20.58 3.36
C ILE A 129 21.08 20.11 4.42
N PHE A 130 22.38 20.35 4.19
CA PHE A 130 23.46 20.05 5.11
C PHE A 130 23.18 20.62 6.51
N HIS A 131 23.33 19.80 7.55
CA HIS A 131 23.02 20.12 8.95
C HIS A 131 21.57 20.56 9.24
N LYS A 132 20.63 20.35 8.31
CA LYS A 132 19.21 20.58 8.56
C LYS A 132 18.59 19.42 9.34
N THR A 133 17.49 19.71 10.02
CA THR A 133 16.67 18.70 10.68
C THR A 133 15.59 18.21 9.72
N VAL A 134 15.55 16.91 9.49
CA VAL A 134 14.53 16.22 8.68
C VAL A 134 13.57 15.49 9.61
N GLY A 135 12.31 15.86 9.55
CA GLY A 135 11.21 15.18 10.23
C GLY A 135 10.59 14.10 9.35
N VAL A 136 10.56 12.88 9.82
CA VAL A 136 9.94 11.74 9.13
C VAL A 136 8.66 11.35 9.87
N ILE A 137 7.51 11.54 9.24
CA ILE A 137 6.21 11.17 9.80
C ILE A 137 5.83 9.79 9.25
N GLY A 138 5.94 8.76 10.10
CA GLY A 138 5.83 7.35 9.73
C GLY A 138 7.19 6.71 9.42
N LEU A 139 7.64 5.80 10.28
CA LEU A 139 8.94 5.12 10.17
C LEU A 139 8.78 3.64 9.79
N GLY A 140 7.81 3.35 8.90
CA GLY A 140 7.64 2.06 8.22
C GLY A 140 8.77 1.79 7.21
N HIS A 141 8.63 0.79 6.34
CA HIS A 141 9.69 0.40 5.39
C HIS A 141 10.20 1.58 4.54
N ILE A 142 9.29 2.37 3.96
CA ILE A 142 9.64 3.52 3.11
C ILE A 142 10.29 4.64 3.95
N GLY A 143 9.68 4.98 5.09
CA GLY A 143 10.21 6.02 5.99
C GLY A 143 11.61 5.70 6.51
N GLN A 144 11.90 4.43 6.82
CA GLN A 144 13.24 3.99 7.23
C GLN A 144 14.26 4.17 6.10
N LEU A 145 13.93 3.77 4.88
CA LEU A 145 14.81 3.95 3.72
C LEU A 145 15.02 5.43 3.36
N TYR A 146 13.99 6.24 3.48
CA TYR A 146 14.10 7.69 3.31
C TYR A 146 15.00 8.29 4.38
N ALA A 147 14.78 8.00 5.66
CA ALA A 147 15.58 8.46 6.79
C ALA A 147 17.07 8.10 6.61
N GLN A 148 17.36 6.85 6.22
CA GLN A 148 18.73 6.40 5.96
C GLN A 148 19.43 7.22 4.87
N ARG A 149 18.72 7.51 3.77
CA ARG A 149 19.27 8.31 2.66
C ARG A 149 19.47 9.76 3.06
N MET A 150 18.52 10.33 3.80
CA MET A 150 18.65 11.72 4.27
C MET A 150 19.81 11.89 5.26
N LYS A 151 20.05 10.92 6.15
CA LYS A 151 21.25 10.92 7.01
C LYS A 151 22.57 10.93 6.23
N ALA A 152 22.61 10.30 5.06
CA ALA A 152 23.80 10.32 4.21
C ALA A 152 24.12 11.70 3.60
N PHE A 153 23.17 12.65 3.69
CA PHE A 153 23.40 14.07 3.37
C PHE A 153 23.82 14.90 4.60
N ASP A 154 24.28 14.25 5.67
CA ASP A 154 24.68 14.90 6.93
C ASP A 154 23.55 15.71 7.58
N THR A 155 22.31 15.27 7.45
CA THR A 155 21.16 15.85 8.15
C THR A 155 20.94 15.17 9.50
N THR A 156 20.27 15.87 10.43
CA THR A 156 19.72 15.29 11.64
C THR A 156 18.32 14.77 11.34
N VAL A 157 18.05 13.48 11.59
CA VAL A 157 16.73 12.89 11.35
C VAL A 157 16.02 12.66 12.67
N VAL A 158 14.81 13.22 12.81
CA VAL A 158 13.85 12.93 13.87
C VAL A 158 12.60 12.29 13.25
N ALA A 159 11.91 11.42 13.99
CA ALA A 159 10.73 10.76 13.47
C ALA A 159 9.57 10.75 14.47
N TYR A 160 8.35 10.71 13.93
CA TYR A 160 7.13 10.42 14.65
C TYR A 160 6.51 9.15 14.09
N ASP A 161 6.37 8.13 14.94
CA ASP A 161 5.66 6.89 14.63
C ASP A 161 5.10 6.32 15.95
N PRO A 162 3.77 6.31 16.14
CA PRO A 162 3.16 5.86 17.40
C PRO A 162 3.22 4.33 17.60
N TYR A 163 3.54 3.57 16.55
CA TYR A 163 3.56 2.10 16.58
C TYR A 163 4.97 1.52 16.67
N LEU A 164 6.00 2.30 16.34
CA LEU A 164 7.37 1.80 16.34
C LEU A 164 7.98 1.89 17.74
N PRO A 165 8.53 0.80 18.31
CA PRO A 165 9.25 0.85 19.57
C PRO A 165 10.49 1.75 19.50
N ALA A 166 10.73 2.56 20.54
CA ALA A 166 11.87 3.48 20.62
C ALA A 166 13.23 2.77 20.44
N ALA A 167 13.37 1.54 20.95
CA ALA A 167 14.56 0.72 20.79
C ALA A 167 14.85 0.42 19.29
N ARG A 168 13.81 0.22 18.47
CA ARG A 168 13.95 -0.03 17.04
C ARG A 168 14.39 1.25 16.30
N ALA A 169 13.82 2.38 16.63
CA ALA A 169 14.24 3.67 16.05
C ALA A 169 15.70 4.00 16.41
N ALA A 170 16.11 3.74 17.65
CA ALA A 170 17.50 3.93 18.09
C ALA A 170 18.49 3.06 17.29
N GLN A 171 18.13 1.81 16.96
CA GLN A 171 18.93 0.93 16.08
C GLN A 171 19.13 1.52 14.68
N LEU A 172 18.13 2.28 14.18
CA LEU A 172 18.21 3.01 12.91
C LEU A 172 18.99 4.32 13.05
N GLY A 173 19.37 4.68 14.28
CA GLY A 173 20.00 5.96 14.60
C GLY A 173 19.08 7.15 14.34
N VAL A 174 17.79 6.99 14.62
CA VAL A 174 16.73 8.01 14.48
C VAL A 174 16.12 8.26 15.85
N GLU A 175 15.96 9.52 16.22
CA GLU A 175 15.29 9.94 17.45
C GLU A 175 13.77 9.95 17.22
N LEU A 176 13.01 9.18 18.05
CA LEU A 176 11.56 9.29 18.08
C LEU A 176 11.14 10.45 18.98
N VAL A 177 10.25 11.27 18.45
CA VAL A 177 9.70 12.44 19.14
C VAL A 177 8.18 12.51 18.97
N SER A 178 7.51 13.37 19.74
CA SER A 178 6.09 13.65 19.51
C SER A 178 5.89 14.38 18.17
N LEU A 179 4.66 14.34 17.63
CA LEU A 179 4.37 15.07 16.40
C LEU A 179 4.64 16.57 16.55
N ASP A 180 4.18 17.19 17.63
CA ASP A 180 4.39 18.63 17.89
C ASP A 180 5.88 18.98 17.99
N GLU A 181 6.68 18.13 18.60
CA GLU A 181 8.12 18.33 18.69
C GLU A 181 8.78 18.19 17.30
N LEU A 182 8.39 17.19 16.50
CA LEU A 182 8.86 17.05 15.13
C LEU A 182 8.56 18.30 14.31
N LEU A 183 7.30 18.76 14.33
CA LEU A 183 6.87 19.95 13.58
C LEU A 183 7.70 21.19 13.96
N SER A 184 7.95 21.40 15.26
CA SER A 184 8.71 22.57 15.75
C SER A 184 10.22 22.51 15.45
N ARG A 185 10.80 21.30 15.29
CA ARG A 185 12.23 21.09 15.08
C ARG A 185 12.64 20.96 13.63
N ALA A 186 11.74 20.44 12.77
CA ALA A 186 12.09 20.07 11.40
C ALA A 186 12.20 21.29 10.47
N ASP A 187 13.22 21.30 9.63
CA ASP A 187 13.37 22.20 8.48
C ASP A 187 12.77 21.59 7.21
N ILE A 188 12.68 20.25 7.17
CA ILE A 188 12.11 19.47 6.09
C ILE A 188 11.23 18.39 6.74
N ILE A 189 10.00 18.21 6.26
CA ILE A 189 9.07 17.18 6.75
C ILE A 189 8.65 16.30 5.57
N SER A 190 8.83 14.99 5.72
CA SER A 190 8.37 14.00 4.74
C SER A 190 7.41 13.01 5.39
N ILE A 191 6.29 12.74 4.71
CA ILE A 191 5.20 11.91 5.23
C ILE A 191 5.27 10.53 4.55
N HIS A 192 5.16 9.47 5.38
CA HIS A 192 5.26 8.06 4.97
C HIS A 192 4.23 7.20 5.70
N LEU A 193 3.04 7.74 5.96
CA LEU A 193 1.93 7.05 6.61
C LEU A 193 0.92 6.50 5.60
N PRO A 194 0.20 5.43 5.93
CA PRO A 194 -1.02 5.07 5.22
C PRO A 194 -2.13 6.09 5.51
N LYS A 195 -3.12 6.18 4.61
CA LYS A 195 -4.34 6.94 4.86
C LYS A 195 -5.33 6.08 5.65
N THR A 196 -5.65 6.50 6.85
CA THR A 196 -6.66 5.93 7.74
C THR A 196 -7.58 7.04 8.25
N PRO A 197 -8.68 6.74 8.92
CA PRO A 197 -9.49 7.78 9.56
C PRO A 197 -8.69 8.67 10.52
N GLU A 198 -7.68 8.11 11.21
CA GLU A 198 -6.85 8.83 12.20
C GLU A 198 -5.76 9.69 11.54
N THR A 199 -5.32 9.33 10.33
CA THR A 199 -4.25 10.06 9.61
C THR A 199 -4.78 11.00 8.54
N ALA A 200 -6.06 10.92 8.19
CA ALA A 200 -6.70 11.83 7.25
C ALA A 200 -6.66 13.28 7.79
N GLY A 201 -6.13 14.20 6.99
CA GLY A 201 -5.96 15.61 7.38
C GLY A 201 -5.00 15.82 8.55
N LEU A 202 -4.07 14.87 8.79
CA LEU A 202 -3.09 14.97 9.88
C LEU A 202 -2.30 16.27 9.82
N ILE A 203 -1.96 16.73 8.63
CA ILE A 203 -1.27 18.00 8.42
C ILE A 203 -2.28 19.01 7.85
N ASN A 204 -2.79 19.84 8.72
CA ASN A 204 -3.73 20.92 8.44
C ASN A 204 -3.16 22.27 8.89
N ALA A 205 -3.96 23.34 8.86
CA ALA A 205 -3.54 24.69 9.23
C ALA A 205 -2.94 24.78 10.64
N GLU A 206 -3.50 24.04 11.62
CA GLU A 206 -2.99 24.03 12.99
C GLU A 206 -1.58 23.44 13.06
N GLN A 207 -1.35 22.28 12.42
CA GLN A 207 -0.06 21.63 12.40
C GLN A 207 0.98 22.42 11.59
N LEU A 208 0.56 23.00 10.46
CA LEU A 208 1.44 23.89 9.68
C LEU A 208 1.87 25.12 10.47
N ALA A 209 0.97 25.69 11.31
CA ALA A 209 1.31 26.81 12.17
C ALA A 209 2.41 26.47 13.22
N LYS A 210 2.49 25.20 13.68
CA LYS A 210 3.52 24.72 14.62
C LYS A 210 4.88 24.50 13.96
N CYS A 211 4.94 24.40 12.62
CA CYS A 211 6.19 24.22 11.90
C CYS A 211 7.10 25.45 12.00
N LYS A 212 8.39 25.25 11.70
CA LYS A 212 9.29 26.40 11.48
C LYS A 212 8.84 27.23 10.29
N ASP A 213 9.10 28.55 10.35
CA ASP A 213 8.93 29.40 9.18
C ASP A 213 9.89 28.99 8.08
N GLY A 214 9.38 28.83 6.88
CA GLY A 214 10.16 28.37 5.73
C GLY A 214 10.44 26.88 5.70
N VAL A 215 9.64 26.06 6.39
CA VAL A 215 9.70 24.60 6.30
C VAL A 215 9.44 24.10 4.88
N ILE A 216 10.03 22.96 4.52
CA ILE A 216 9.78 22.23 3.27
C ILE A 216 8.90 21.02 3.60
N ILE A 217 7.81 20.84 2.87
CA ILE A 217 6.85 19.74 3.07
C ILE A 217 6.90 18.79 1.87
N VAL A 218 7.00 17.48 2.12
CA VAL A 218 7.02 16.43 1.08
C VAL A 218 5.96 15.37 1.38
N ASN A 219 5.10 15.10 0.40
CA ASN A 219 4.15 14.01 0.47
C ASN A 219 4.18 13.16 -0.81
N ALA A 220 4.79 11.99 -0.71
CA ALA A 220 4.78 10.94 -1.72
C ALA A 220 4.15 9.64 -1.18
N ALA A 221 3.30 9.74 -0.14
CA ALA A 221 2.68 8.60 0.52
C ALA A 221 1.25 8.37 0.07
N ARG A 222 0.32 9.21 0.54
CA ARG A 222 -1.11 9.15 0.17
C ARG A 222 -1.72 10.55 0.13
N GLY A 223 -2.65 10.76 -0.81
CA GLY A 223 -3.48 11.95 -0.84
C GLY A 223 -4.42 12.04 0.35
N GLY A 224 -4.73 13.28 0.79
CA GLY A 224 -5.57 13.54 1.93
C GLY A 224 -4.90 13.35 3.31
N LEU A 225 -3.59 13.09 3.38
CA LEU A 225 -2.82 13.21 4.64
C LEU A 225 -2.52 14.66 4.98
N ILE A 226 -2.42 15.50 3.97
CA ILE A 226 -2.32 16.95 4.07
C ILE A 226 -3.64 17.54 3.59
N VAL A 227 -4.14 18.55 4.29
CA VAL A 227 -5.25 19.39 3.79
C VAL A 227 -4.69 20.32 2.72
N GLU A 228 -5.09 20.12 1.48
CA GLU A 228 -4.47 20.74 0.30
C GLU A 228 -4.70 22.25 0.27
N GLU A 229 -5.87 22.71 0.70
CA GLU A 229 -6.22 24.12 0.85
C GLU A 229 -5.32 24.82 1.89
N ASP A 230 -5.07 24.17 3.02
CA ASP A 230 -4.22 24.70 4.08
C ASP A 230 -2.75 24.77 3.63
N LEU A 231 -2.28 23.77 2.89
CA LEU A 231 -0.93 23.77 2.33
C LEU A 231 -0.75 24.90 1.30
N ALA A 232 -1.74 25.10 0.41
CA ALA A 232 -1.73 26.19 -0.56
C ALA A 232 -1.69 27.56 0.12
N ALA A 233 -2.50 27.74 1.17
CA ALA A 233 -2.48 28.98 1.97
C ALA A 233 -1.13 29.19 2.69
N ALA A 234 -0.53 28.12 3.22
CA ALA A 234 0.78 28.18 3.88
C ALA A 234 1.92 28.47 2.90
N LEU A 235 1.85 28.00 1.66
CA LEU A 235 2.77 28.38 0.59
C LEU A 235 2.62 29.86 0.21
N ALA A 236 1.41 30.32 0.01
CA ALA A 236 1.10 31.70 -0.34
C ALA A 236 1.55 32.71 0.74
N SER A 237 1.45 32.33 2.03
CA SER A 237 1.90 33.19 3.15
C SER A 237 3.42 33.13 3.38
N GLY A 238 4.13 32.17 2.77
CA GLY A 238 5.56 31.92 3.00
C GLY A 238 5.85 31.14 4.29
N LYS A 239 4.84 30.68 5.04
CA LYS A 239 5.02 29.79 6.19
C LYS A 239 5.67 28.47 5.76
N VAL A 240 5.21 27.89 4.67
CA VAL A 240 5.87 26.82 3.93
C VAL A 240 6.65 27.45 2.78
N ARG A 241 7.97 27.24 2.78
CA ARG A 241 8.86 27.79 1.75
C ARG A 241 8.64 27.16 0.40
N SER A 242 8.54 25.84 0.41
CA SER A 242 8.24 25.02 -0.77
C SER A 242 7.64 23.69 -0.37
N ALA A 243 6.92 23.07 -1.27
CA ALA A 243 6.39 21.72 -1.09
C ALA A 243 6.70 20.83 -2.29
N ALA A 244 6.60 19.51 -2.08
CA ALA A 244 6.60 18.53 -3.15
C ALA A 244 5.50 17.50 -2.89
N VAL A 245 4.62 17.31 -3.85
CA VAL A 245 3.43 16.47 -3.72
C VAL A 245 3.32 15.56 -4.94
N ASP A 246 3.25 14.26 -4.66
CA ASP A 246 3.09 13.20 -5.66
C ASP A 246 1.68 12.61 -5.67
N VAL A 247 0.91 12.87 -4.61
CA VAL A 247 -0.38 12.20 -4.33
C VAL A 247 -1.44 13.21 -3.91
N TYR A 248 -2.69 13.01 -4.33
CA TYR A 248 -3.77 13.99 -4.16
C TYR A 248 -4.99 13.35 -3.51
N SER A 249 -5.81 14.16 -2.84
CA SER A 249 -7.06 13.71 -2.20
C SER A 249 -8.04 13.10 -3.20
N LYS A 250 -8.05 13.63 -4.43
CA LYS A 250 -8.71 13.09 -5.61
C LYS A 250 -7.71 12.98 -6.75
N GLU A 251 -7.63 11.84 -7.37
CA GLU A 251 -6.76 11.55 -8.53
C GLU A 251 -7.60 11.15 -9.75
N PRO A 252 -7.41 11.79 -10.94
CA PRO A 252 -6.56 12.94 -11.19
C PRO A 252 -7.06 14.23 -10.52
N PRO A 253 -6.12 15.14 -10.11
CA PRO A 253 -6.43 16.38 -9.43
C PRO A 253 -6.89 17.46 -10.43
N THR A 254 -8.19 17.55 -10.72
CA THR A 254 -8.71 18.51 -11.73
C THR A 254 -8.97 19.91 -11.16
N ASP A 255 -9.41 20.02 -9.90
CA ASP A 255 -9.78 21.29 -9.23
C ASP A 255 -9.00 21.43 -7.90
N ASN A 256 -7.71 21.15 -7.92
CA ASN A 256 -6.89 21.13 -6.72
C ASN A 256 -6.12 22.44 -6.58
N PRO A 257 -6.21 23.14 -5.42
CA PRO A 257 -5.56 24.44 -5.22
C PRO A 257 -4.02 24.38 -5.31
N LEU A 258 -3.43 23.21 -5.15
CA LEU A 258 -1.97 23.04 -5.29
C LEU A 258 -1.50 23.18 -6.74
N LEU A 259 -2.37 23.00 -7.74
CA LEU A 259 -1.99 23.12 -9.15
C LEU A 259 -1.60 24.56 -9.53
N ASP A 260 -2.18 25.55 -8.84
CA ASP A 260 -1.94 26.97 -9.07
C ASP A 260 -0.99 27.59 -8.02
N ALA A 261 -0.49 26.80 -7.08
CA ALA A 261 0.39 27.29 -6.02
C ALA A 261 1.82 27.50 -6.52
N ASP A 262 2.44 28.60 -6.11
CA ASP A 262 3.86 28.84 -6.31
C ASP A 262 4.74 27.99 -5.39
N ASN A 263 6.00 27.80 -5.79
CA ASN A 263 7.02 27.09 -5.00
C ASN A 263 6.65 25.64 -4.65
N ILE A 264 5.94 24.95 -5.53
CA ILE A 264 5.58 23.56 -5.38
C ILE A 264 6.15 22.71 -6.52
N VAL A 265 6.51 21.47 -6.20
CA VAL A 265 6.85 20.40 -7.16
C VAL A 265 5.71 19.42 -7.17
N LEU A 266 5.12 19.19 -8.33
CA LEU A 266 3.98 18.29 -8.50
C LEU A 266 4.36 17.15 -9.43
N THR A 267 4.01 15.92 -9.06
CA THR A 267 4.18 14.72 -9.89
C THR A 267 2.90 13.87 -9.87
N PRO A 268 2.57 13.15 -10.96
CA PRO A 268 1.29 12.45 -11.09
C PRO A 268 1.37 11.02 -10.53
N HIS A 269 1.59 10.88 -9.22
CA HIS A 269 1.64 9.64 -8.45
C HIS A 269 2.67 8.65 -9.02
N LEU A 270 3.93 9.05 -9.04
CA LEU A 270 5.05 8.32 -9.64
C LEU A 270 5.87 7.49 -8.64
N GLY A 271 5.57 7.52 -7.35
CA GLY A 271 6.35 6.84 -6.31
C GLY A 271 6.65 5.36 -6.59
N ALA A 272 5.75 4.63 -7.27
CA ALA A 272 5.94 3.24 -7.70
C ALA A 272 6.26 3.10 -9.20
N SER A 273 6.43 4.19 -9.93
CA SER A 273 6.50 4.16 -11.40
C SER A 273 7.93 3.98 -11.91
N THR A 274 8.55 2.85 -11.54
CA THR A 274 9.84 2.41 -12.08
C THR A 274 9.69 1.03 -12.69
N ALA A 275 10.52 0.70 -13.69
CA ALA A 275 10.50 -0.62 -14.33
C ALA A 275 10.70 -1.73 -13.29
N GLU A 276 11.66 -1.56 -12.39
CA GLU A 276 12.01 -2.55 -11.37
C GLU A 276 10.87 -2.79 -10.36
N ALA A 277 10.17 -1.73 -9.94
CA ALA A 277 9.03 -1.87 -9.02
C ALA A 277 7.86 -2.57 -9.70
N GLN A 278 7.61 -2.25 -10.97
CA GLN A 278 6.55 -2.87 -11.76
C GLN A 278 6.85 -4.34 -12.04
N ASP A 279 8.10 -4.68 -12.37
CA ASP A 279 8.54 -6.07 -12.58
C ASP A 279 8.34 -6.90 -11.31
N ARG A 280 8.84 -6.42 -10.16
CA ARG A 280 8.63 -7.10 -8.87
C ARG A 280 7.16 -7.29 -8.55
N ALA A 281 6.35 -6.23 -8.67
CA ALA A 281 4.92 -6.32 -8.38
C ALA A 281 4.19 -7.32 -9.29
N GLY A 282 4.59 -7.40 -10.56
CA GLY A 282 4.03 -8.37 -11.51
C GLY A 282 4.34 -9.80 -11.10
N VAL A 283 5.61 -10.09 -10.78
CA VAL A 283 6.07 -11.42 -10.37
C VAL A 283 5.40 -11.85 -9.05
N ASP A 284 5.43 -11.00 -8.02
CA ASP A 284 4.87 -11.30 -6.69
C ASP A 284 3.37 -11.64 -6.79
N VAL A 285 2.61 -10.80 -7.52
CA VAL A 285 1.16 -10.99 -7.68
C VAL A 285 0.85 -12.21 -8.56
N ALA A 286 1.60 -12.45 -9.63
CA ALA A 286 1.40 -13.62 -10.47
C ALA A 286 1.63 -14.93 -9.67
N HIS A 287 2.66 -14.96 -8.83
CA HIS A 287 2.92 -16.09 -7.93
C HIS A 287 1.74 -16.31 -6.96
N SER A 288 1.27 -15.25 -6.30
CA SER A 288 0.12 -15.31 -5.38
C SER A 288 -1.15 -15.80 -6.08
N VAL A 289 -1.40 -15.38 -7.33
CA VAL A 289 -2.54 -15.83 -8.13
C VAL A 289 -2.44 -17.32 -8.45
N LEU A 290 -1.25 -17.82 -8.83
CA LEU A 290 -1.06 -19.24 -9.12
C LEU A 290 -1.30 -20.12 -7.88
N LEU A 291 -0.79 -19.70 -6.71
CA LEU A 291 -1.08 -20.39 -5.43
C LEU A 291 -2.59 -20.45 -5.15
N ALA A 292 -3.29 -19.34 -5.32
CA ALA A 292 -4.74 -19.29 -5.09
C ALA A 292 -5.52 -20.21 -6.05
N LEU A 293 -5.16 -20.21 -7.33
CA LEU A 293 -5.80 -21.08 -8.33
C LEU A 293 -5.53 -22.57 -8.07
N ALA A 294 -4.35 -22.90 -7.53
CA ALA A 294 -4.01 -24.25 -7.07
C ALA A 294 -4.73 -24.62 -5.75
N GLY A 295 -5.39 -23.68 -5.10
CA GLY A 295 -6.03 -23.87 -3.79
C GLY A 295 -5.03 -23.91 -2.63
N GLU A 296 -3.82 -23.45 -2.85
CA GLU A 296 -2.77 -23.35 -1.85
C GLU A 296 -2.93 -22.09 -0.99
N PHE A 297 -2.19 -22.01 0.10
CA PHE A 297 -2.16 -20.84 0.95
C PHE A 297 -1.41 -19.68 0.26
N VAL A 298 -1.98 -18.46 0.36
CA VAL A 298 -1.43 -17.25 -0.24
C VAL A 298 -1.00 -16.28 0.87
N PRO A 299 0.31 -16.09 1.10
CA PRO A 299 0.83 -15.27 2.20
C PRO A 299 0.41 -13.80 2.15
N ASP A 300 0.29 -13.23 0.94
CA ASP A 300 0.02 -11.81 0.72
C ASP A 300 -1.49 -11.49 0.60
N ALA A 301 -2.36 -12.43 0.99
CA ALA A 301 -3.80 -12.22 1.00
C ALA A 301 -4.18 -11.22 2.10
N VAL A 302 -4.82 -10.11 1.70
CA VAL A 302 -5.18 -9.01 2.61
C VAL A 302 -6.52 -9.18 3.31
N ASN A 303 -7.37 -10.07 2.81
CA ASN A 303 -8.70 -10.36 3.35
C ASN A 303 -8.84 -11.80 3.86
N VAL A 304 -7.75 -12.44 4.20
CA VAL A 304 -7.71 -13.72 4.93
C VAL A 304 -7.35 -13.43 6.37
N SER A 305 -8.21 -13.82 7.30
CA SER A 305 -7.94 -13.74 8.73
C SER A 305 -7.03 -14.89 9.17
N GLY A 306 -6.19 -14.70 10.19
CA GLY A 306 -5.32 -15.75 10.74
C GLY A 306 -3.84 -15.41 10.80
N GLY A 307 -3.47 -14.22 10.32
CA GLY A 307 -2.09 -13.70 10.43
C GLY A 307 -1.10 -14.34 9.44
N PRO A 308 0.16 -13.94 9.51
CA PRO A 308 1.21 -14.46 8.65
C PRO A 308 1.48 -15.94 8.98
N VAL A 309 1.71 -16.73 7.94
CA VAL A 309 2.09 -18.14 8.05
C VAL A 309 3.58 -18.27 7.79
N ASN A 310 4.28 -18.90 8.72
CA ASN A 310 5.69 -19.23 8.58
C ASN A 310 5.89 -20.66 8.05
N ASP A 311 7.15 -21.00 7.73
CA ASP A 311 7.52 -22.30 7.16
C ASP A 311 7.25 -23.48 8.12
N GLU A 312 7.13 -23.23 9.43
CA GLU A 312 6.85 -24.24 10.42
C GLU A 312 5.36 -24.60 10.48
N VAL A 313 4.47 -23.61 10.27
CA VAL A 313 3.01 -23.79 10.31
C VAL A 313 2.45 -24.23 8.95
N SER A 314 3.02 -23.74 7.86
CA SER A 314 2.53 -23.98 6.48
C SER A 314 2.27 -25.47 6.16
N PRO A 315 3.16 -26.44 6.50
CA PRO A 315 2.93 -27.87 6.17
C PRO A 315 1.71 -28.47 6.88
N TRP A 316 1.24 -27.86 7.96
CA TRP A 316 0.10 -28.36 8.74
C TRP A 316 -1.25 -27.94 8.20
N LEU A 317 -1.32 -26.90 7.36
CA LEU A 317 -2.57 -26.38 6.81
C LEU A 317 -3.39 -27.46 6.10
N GLU A 318 -2.74 -28.23 5.23
CA GLU A 318 -3.42 -29.28 4.47
C GLU A 318 -3.85 -30.47 5.35
N LEU A 319 -3.05 -30.82 6.35
CA LEU A 319 -3.42 -31.84 7.33
C LEU A 319 -4.67 -31.40 8.11
N VAL A 320 -4.66 -30.18 8.65
CA VAL A 320 -5.79 -29.69 9.47
C VAL A 320 -7.05 -29.50 8.62
N ARG A 321 -6.91 -29.06 7.36
CA ARG A 321 -8.03 -29.05 6.41
C ARG A 321 -8.65 -30.43 6.21
N LYS A 322 -7.81 -31.46 6.02
CA LYS A 322 -8.29 -32.84 5.89
C LYS A 322 -8.97 -33.38 7.15
N LEU A 323 -8.47 -33.01 8.33
CA LEU A 323 -9.10 -33.35 9.59
C LEU A 323 -10.46 -32.66 9.73
N GLY A 324 -10.59 -31.40 9.33
CA GLY A 324 -11.85 -30.68 9.27
C GLY A 324 -12.86 -31.34 8.31
N LEU A 325 -12.41 -31.70 7.09
CA LEU A 325 -13.23 -32.43 6.11
C LEU A 325 -13.74 -33.76 6.67
N LEU A 326 -12.84 -34.53 7.31
CA LEU A 326 -13.20 -35.80 7.93
C LEU A 326 -14.24 -35.61 9.06
N ALA A 327 -14.03 -34.58 9.91
CA ALA A 327 -14.97 -34.25 10.98
C ALA A 327 -16.35 -33.87 10.44
N GLY A 328 -16.40 -33.04 9.38
CA GLY A 328 -17.68 -32.69 8.71
C GLY A 328 -18.37 -33.87 8.08
N THR A 329 -17.62 -34.73 7.40
CA THR A 329 -18.17 -35.95 6.75
C THR A 329 -18.71 -36.96 7.76
N LEU A 330 -18.07 -37.12 8.91
CA LEU A 330 -18.47 -38.07 9.95
C LEU A 330 -19.53 -37.53 10.91
N SER A 331 -19.79 -36.22 10.89
CA SER A 331 -20.77 -35.63 11.81
C SER A 331 -22.22 -35.94 11.35
N PRO A 332 -23.02 -36.64 12.17
CA PRO A 332 -24.41 -36.95 11.83
C PRO A 332 -25.37 -35.76 12.05
N LYS A 333 -24.88 -34.66 12.61
CA LYS A 333 -25.64 -33.44 12.94
C LYS A 333 -24.84 -32.20 12.54
N PRO A 334 -25.51 -31.05 12.34
CA PRO A 334 -24.82 -29.80 12.15
C PRO A 334 -23.80 -29.51 13.29
N VAL A 335 -22.59 -29.16 12.92
CA VAL A 335 -21.55 -28.83 13.87
C VAL A 335 -21.81 -27.41 14.40
N THR A 336 -21.86 -27.25 15.71
CA THR A 336 -22.13 -25.98 16.39
C THR A 336 -20.90 -25.29 16.94
N ALA A 337 -19.78 -26.02 17.05
CA ALA A 337 -18.49 -25.47 17.47
C ALA A 337 -17.34 -26.32 16.95
N VAL A 338 -16.25 -25.68 16.62
CA VAL A 338 -14.99 -26.31 16.22
C VAL A 338 -13.90 -25.80 17.16
N GLN A 339 -13.13 -26.72 17.73
CA GLN A 339 -11.95 -26.39 18.52
C GLN A 339 -10.73 -27.08 17.90
N VAL A 340 -9.73 -26.29 17.57
CA VAL A 340 -8.40 -26.76 17.13
C VAL A 340 -7.43 -26.55 18.27
N VAL A 341 -6.85 -27.65 18.75
CA VAL A 341 -5.85 -27.63 19.85
C VAL A 341 -4.49 -27.99 19.27
N VAL A 342 -3.54 -27.11 19.40
CA VAL A 342 -2.15 -27.30 18.97
C VAL A 342 -1.28 -27.49 20.22
N SER A 343 -0.45 -28.53 20.22
CA SER A 343 0.41 -28.88 21.35
C SER A 343 1.84 -29.15 20.87
N GLY A 344 2.80 -29.02 21.77
CA GLY A 344 4.22 -29.21 21.47
C GLY A 344 4.88 -27.93 20.94
N GLU A 345 5.98 -28.07 20.21
CA GLU A 345 6.79 -26.94 19.74
C GLU A 345 5.99 -25.98 18.84
N LEU A 346 5.08 -26.50 18.02
CA LEU A 346 4.23 -25.71 17.14
C LEU A 346 3.31 -24.74 17.88
N SER A 347 3.00 -24.99 19.16
CA SER A 347 2.15 -24.09 19.97
C SER A 347 2.81 -22.73 20.29
N ALA A 348 4.10 -22.58 20.04
CA ALA A 348 4.83 -21.32 20.18
C ALA A 348 4.70 -20.41 18.94
N GLU A 349 4.16 -20.97 17.84
CA GLU A 349 4.02 -20.27 16.56
C GLU A 349 2.62 -19.63 16.40
N PRO A 350 2.43 -18.68 15.46
CA PRO A 350 1.13 -18.09 15.16
C PRO A 350 0.24 -19.10 14.44
N VAL A 351 -0.51 -19.89 15.18
CA VAL A 351 -1.28 -21.05 14.69
C VAL A 351 -2.75 -20.76 14.37
N ASP A 352 -3.20 -19.53 14.49
CA ASP A 352 -4.62 -19.14 14.29
C ASP A 352 -5.17 -19.55 12.92
N ILE A 353 -4.32 -19.52 11.90
CA ILE A 353 -4.65 -19.95 10.54
C ILE A 353 -5.08 -21.43 10.45
N LEU A 354 -4.62 -22.27 11.36
CA LEU A 354 -5.02 -23.68 11.44
C LEU A 354 -6.51 -23.83 11.76
N GLY A 355 -7.07 -22.89 12.53
CA GLY A 355 -8.51 -22.81 12.77
C GLY A 355 -9.30 -22.59 11.47
N LEU A 356 -8.82 -21.69 10.62
CA LEU A 356 -9.43 -21.46 9.29
C LEU A 356 -9.29 -22.67 8.37
N ALA A 357 -8.15 -23.35 8.40
CA ALA A 357 -7.95 -24.58 7.63
C ALA A 357 -8.95 -25.68 8.05
N ALA A 358 -9.20 -25.83 9.36
CA ALA A 358 -10.21 -26.75 9.88
C ALA A 358 -11.63 -26.38 9.42
N LEU A 359 -12.02 -25.10 9.54
CA LEU A 359 -13.33 -24.61 9.08
C LEU A 359 -13.52 -24.81 7.59
N ARG A 360 -12.51 -24.45 6.77
CA ARG A 360 -12.54 -24.70 5.33
C ARG A 360 -12.78 -26.16 5.01
N GLY A 361 -12.07 -27.07 5.68
CA GLY A 361 -12.26 -28.51 5.51
C GLY A 361 -13.66 -28.98 5.89
N LEU A 362 -14.13 -28.55 7.07
CA LEU A 362 -15.43 -28.92 7.62
C LEU A 362 -16.59 -28.48 6.70
N PHE A 363 -16.58 -27.20 6.30
CA PHE A 363 -17.65 -26.69 5.44
C PHE A 363 -17.57 -27.23 4.02
N SER A 364 -16.38 -27.60 3.52
CA SER A 364 -16.25 -28.28 2.22
C SER A 364 -16.94 -29.66 2.19
N ALA A 365 -17.22 -30.27 3.34
CA ALA A 365 -17.94 -31.52 3.44
C ALA A 365 -19.47 -31.36 3.26
N VAL A 366 -20.00 -30.17 3.56
CA VAL A 366 -21.45 -29.94 3.68
C VAL A 366 -21.97 -28.83 2.75
N SER A 367 -21.11 -27.97 2.24
CA SER A 367 -21.45 -26.89 1.31
C SER A 367 -21.39 -27.36 -0.14
N THR A 368 -22.32 -26.91 -0.95
CA THR A 368 -22.30 -27.07 -2.41
C THR A 368 -21.48 -25.94 -3.09
N GLU A 369 -21.23 -24.85 -2.37
CA GLU A 369 -20.42 -23.74 -2.85
C GLU A 369 -18.95 -23.92 -2.45
N PRO A 370 -17.99 -23.38 -3.24
CA PRO A 370 -16.58 -23.45 -2.90
C PRO A 370 -16.27 -22.73 -1.58
N VAL A 371 -15.65 -23.46 -0.65
CA VAL A 371 -15.22 -22.90 0.63
C VAL A 371 -13.72 -22.55 0.56
N THR A 372 -13.42 -21.29 0.84
CA THR A 372 -12.06 -20.72 0.79
C THR A 372 -11.62 -20.26 2.19
N PHE A 373 -10.35 -19.86 2.34
CA PHE A 373 -9.86 -19.22 3.57
C PHE A 373 -10.54 -17.86 3.83
N VAL A 374 -11.11 -17.24 2.78
CA VAL A 374 -11.75 -15.94 2.86
C VAL A 374 -13.17 -16.03 3.42
N ASN A 375 -13.99 -16.98 2.88
CA ASN A 375 -15.41 -17.07 3.24
C ASN A 375 -15.70 -18.07 4.38
N ALA A 376 -14.78 -18.95 4.73
CA ALA A 376 -14.99 -19.92 5.81
C ALA A 376 -15.41 -19.30 7.15
N PRO A 377 -14.84 -18.16 7.61
CA PRO A 377 -15.31 -17.50 8.83
C PRO A 377 -16.76 -17.01 8.74
N GLN A 378 -17.16 -16.43 7.60
CA GLN A 378 -18.53 -15.93 7.39
C GLN A 378 -19.57 -17.05 7.34
N ILE A 379 -19.17 -18.21 6.78
CA ILE A 379 -20.04 -19.41 6.76
C ILE A 379 -20.22 -19.96 8.18
N ALA A 380 -19.27 -19.70 9.07
CA ALA A 380 -19.29 -20.17 10.46
C ALA A 380 -20.19 -19.31 11.37
N GLU A 381 -20.48 -18.07 11.02
CA GLU A 381 -21.39 -17.15 11.73
C GLU A 381 -22.86 -17.45 11.36
#